data_f039b88323f8ae75c0e59b2f4dcf35ea
#
_entry.id   f039b88323f8ae75c0e59b2f4dcf35ea
#
_cell.length_a   1.000
_cell.length_b   1.000
_cell.length_c   1.000
_cell.angle_alpha   90.00
_cell.angle_beta   90.00
_cell.angle_gamma   90.00
#
_symmetry.space_group_name_H-M   'P 1'
#
loop_
_entity.id
_entity.type
_entity.pdbx_description
1 polymer ?
#
loop_
_entity_poly.entity_id
_entity_poly.type
_entity_poly.pdbx_seq_one_letter_code
_entity_poly.pdbx_strand_id
1 'polypeptide(L)'
;LRVMEMGKTEEEKIVGVLHDVVEDTDWTFEKLAEEGFSQEVIAALRCVTKIHENENYDDFIERVRKNPLATAVKINDLTDNMDIRRLPYLSDKDVKRLKKYLKAYKKLIGEPVYSVYAARQEHPNAYDPWTEDMDAELSRLWSEGTSVTDIADHFGRKNSAIITRIKKLGL
;
A
#
# COMPACT_ATOMS: atom_id res chain seq x y z
N LEU A 1 -2.51 21.74 -6.85
CA LEU A 1 -2.93 21.68 -8.27
C LEU A 1 -2.64 20.34 -8.95
N ARG A 2 -1.45 19.70 -8.73
CA ARG A 2 -1.10 18.43 -9.40
C ARG A 2 -2.11 17.31 -9.14
N VAL A 3 -2.63 17.17 -7.92
CA VAL A 3 -3.66 16.17 -7.59
C VAL A 3 -4.94 16.43 -8.39
N MET A 4 -5.32 17.70 -8.54
CA MET A 4 -6.45 18.11 -9.39
C MET A 4 -6.23 17.70 -10.86
N GLU A 5 -5.03 17.96 -11.41
CA GLU A 5 -4.69 17.64 -12.81
C GLU A 5 -4.73 16.14 -13.12
N MET A 6 -4.56 15.29 -12.11
CA MET A 6 -4.67 13.83 -12.21
C MET A 6 -6.13 13.34 -12.17
N GLY A 7 -7.08 14.19 -11.80
CA GLY A 7 -8.52 13.86 -11.75
C GLY A 7 -9.11 13.59 -13.13
N LYS A 8 -9.93 12.55 -13.23
CA LYS A 8 -10.58 12.11 -14.48
C LYS A 8 -11.96 12.73 -14.67
N THR A 9 -12.65 13.07 -13.57
CA THR A 9 -13.96 13.74 -13.59
C THR A 9 -13.86 15.14 -12.98
N GLU A 10 -14.87 15.97 -13.18
CA GLU A 10 -14.91 17.31 -12.57
C GLU A 10 -14.93 17.23 -11.04
N GLU A 11 -15.65 16.25 -10.47
CA GLU A 11 -15.72 16.03 -9.03
C GLU A 11 -14.36 15.62 -8.49
N GLU A 12 -13.62 14.73 -9.18
CA GLU A 12 -12.25 14.35 -8.81
C GLU A 12 -11.32 15.57 -8.82
N LYS A 13 -11.45 16.45 -9.80
CA LYS A 13 -10.64 17.68 -9.88
C LYS A 13 -10.98 18.64 -8.75
N ILE A 14 -12.26 18.84 -8.48
CA ILE A 14 -12.74 19.71 -7.39
C ILE A 14 -12.23 19.18 -6.04
N VAL A 15 -12.46 17.90 -5.73
CA VAL A 15 -11.96 17.30 -4.50
C VAL A 15 -10.44 17.32 -4.47
N GLY A 16 -9.78 17.10 -5.61
CA GLY A 16 -8.32 17.12 -5.74
C GLY A 16 -7.69 18.48 -5.48
N VAL A 17 -8.36 19.60 -5.79
CA VAL A 17 -7.87 20.94 -5.45
C VAL A 17 -8.18 21.33 -4.00
N LEU A 18 -9.24 20.79 -3.42
CA LEU A 18 -9.73 21.15 -2.09
C LEU A 18 -9.30 20.18 -0.96
N HIS A 19 -8.63 19.07 -1.28
CA HIS A 19 -8.41 17.95 -0.35
C HIS A 19 -7.71 18.33 0.97
N ASP A 20 -6.84 19.35 0.94
CA ASP A 20 -6.13 19.85 2.11
C ASP A 20 -6.73 21.16 2.67
N VAL A 21 -7.76 21.74 2.02
CA VAL A 21 -8.25 23.09 2.36
C VAL A 21 -8.76 23.19 3.79
N VAL A 22 -9.44 22.16 4.29
CA VAL A 22 -9.97 22.15 5.68
C VAL A 22 -8.87 21.85 6.71
N GLU A 23 -7.80 21.12 6.33
CA GLU A 23 -6.66 20.87 7.23
C GLU A 23 -5.74 22.10 7.31
N ASP A 24 -5.58 22.85 6.22
CA ASP A 24 -4.54 23.89 6.11
C ASP A 24 -5.08 25.33 6.25
N THR A 25 -6.41 25.52 6.33
CA THR A 25 -7.02 26.86 6.38
C THR A 25 -8.21 26.93 7.35
N ASP A 26 -8.79 28.13 7.54
CA ASP A 26 -10.02 28.36 8.31
C ASP A 26 -11.32 27.97 7.60
N TRP A 27 -11.23 27.28 6.46
CA TRP A 27 -12.39 26.77 5.77
C TRP A 27 -12.97 25.55 6.48
N THR A 28 -14.29 25.45 6.50
CA THR A 28 -15.02 24.32 7.07
C THR A 28 -15.88 23.65 6.00
N PHE A 29 -16.31 22.43 6.24
CA PHE A 29 -17.21 21.72 5.32
C PHE A 29 -18.55 22.44 5.17
N GLU A 30 -19.01 23.14 6.21
CA GLU A 30 -20.23 23.94 6.21
C GLU A 30 -20.09 25.14 5.28
N LYS A 31 -18.99 25.90 5.37
CA LYS A 31 -18.69 27.00 4.45
C LYS A 31 -18.59 26.52 3.00
N LEU A 32 -17.95 25.40 2.76
CA LEU A 32 -17.87 24.80 1.41
C LEU A 32 -19.28 24.43 0.89
N ALA A 33 -20.15 23.88 1.73
CA ALA A 33 -21.52 23.58 1.35
C ALA A 33 -22.35 24.86 1.04
N GLU A 34 -22.14 25.94 1.80
CA GLU A 34 -22.76 27.26 1.57
C GLU A 34 -22.29 27.89 0.27
N GLU A 35 -21.06 27.68 -0.16
CA GLU A 35 -20.51 28.10 -1.46
C GLU A 35 -21.07 27.29 -2.66
N GLY A 36 -21.89 26.27 -2.39
CA GLY A 36 -22.60 25.50 -3.41
C GLY A 36 -21.92 24.25 -3.91
N PHE A 37 -20.83 23.79 -3.22
CA PHE A 37 -20.26 22.48 -3.54
C PHE A 37 -21.24 21.35 -3.24
N SER A 38 -21.31 20.36 -4.13
CA SER A 38 -22.27 19.26 -4.02
C SER A 38 -22.04 18.42 -2.76
N GLN A 39 -23.12 17.77 -2.28
CA GLN A 39 -23.03 16.86 -1.13
C GLN A 39 -22.06 15.69 -1.38
N GLU A 40 -21.93 15.25 -2.62
CA GLU A 40 -20.96 14.22 -3.00
C GLU A 40 -19.52 14.70 -2.81
N VAL A 41 -19.20 15.93 -3.26
CA VAL A 41 -17.89 16.56 -3.06
C VAL A 41 -17.60 16.74 -1.56
N ILE A 42 -18.55 17.26 -0.79
CA ILE A 42 -18.39 17.45 0.66
C ILE A 42 -18.19 16.12 1.39
N ALA A 43 -18.94 15.08 1.02
CA ALA A 43 -18.76 13.74 1.61
C ALA A 43 -17.36 13.15 1.29
N ALA A 44 -16.88 13.34 0.07
CA ALA A 44 -15.54 12.90 -0.30
C ALA A 44 -14.45 13.69 0.45
N LEU A 45 -14.58 15.01 0.56
CA LEU A 45 -13.66 15.86 1.33
C LEU A 45 -13.60 15.44 2.81
N ARG A 46 -14.74 15.15 3.45
CA ARG A 46 -14.77 14.60 4.82
C ARG A 46 -14.02 13.29 4.94
N CYS A 47 -13.99 12.46 3.88
CA CYS A 47 -13.26 11.20 3.87
C CYS A 47 -11.75 11.40 3.72
N VAL A 48 -11.28 12.37 2.93
CA VAL A 48 -9.84 12.61 2.69
C VAL A 48 -9.21 13.53 3.72
N THR A 49 -9.98 14.26 4.52
CA THR A 49 -9.54 15.11 5.62
C THR A 49 -9.42 14.29 6.91
N LYS A 50 -8.34 14.42 7.68
CA LYS A 50 -8.20 13.77 8.98
C LYS A 50 -9.19 14.33 9.99
N ILE A 51 -9.74 13.47 10.84
CA ILE A 51 -10.66 13.87 11.91
C ILE A 51 -9.90 14.63 13.03
N HIS A 52 -8.66 14.22 13.31
CA HIS A 52 -7.75 14.85 14.25
C HIS A 52 -6.30 14.44 13.94
N GLU A 53 -5.32 15.21 14.43
CA GLU A 53 -3.89 14.98 14.14
C GLU A 53 -3.39 13.58 14.49
N ASN A 54 -3.93 12.97 15.55
CA ASN A 54 -3.56 11.64 16.04
C ASN A 54 -4.41 10.50 15.48
N GLU A 55 -5.22 10.74 14.42
CA GLU A 55 -5.99 9.68 13.79
C GLU A 55 -5.06 8.58 13.28
N ASN A 56 -5.41 7.32 13.60
CA ASN A 56 -4.65 6.18 13.09
C ASN A 56 -4.70 6.16 11.55
N TYR A 57 -3.54 6.09 10.93
CA TYR A 57 -3.44 6.20 9.47
C TYR A 57 -4.12 5.03 8.73
N ASP A 58 -4.10 3.82 9.29
CA ASP A 58 -4.78 2.66 8.67
C ASP A 58 -6.30 2.79 8.76
N ASP A 59 -6.85 3.37 9.84
CA ASP A 59 -8.28 3.67 10.01
C ASP A 59 -8.72 4.80 9.07
N PHE A 60 -7.90 5.84 8.93
CA PHE A 60 -8.10 6.90 7.94
C PHE A 60 -8.23 6.32 6.53
N ILE A 61 -7.31 5.45 6.10
CA ILE A 61 -7.34 4.82 4.77
C ILE A 61 -8.57 3.91 4.61
N GLU A 62 -9.02 3.21 5.67
CA GLU A 62 -10.28 2.44 5.63
C GLU A 62 -11.50 3.34 5.45
N ARG A 63 -11.50 4.52 6.05
CA ARG A 63 -12.58 5.52 5.85
C ARG A 63 -12.58 6.05 4.42
N VAL A 64 -11.41 6.41 3.88
CA VAL A 64 -11.26 6.82 2.47
C VAL A 64 -11.81 5.75 1.53
N ARG A 65 -11.47 4.48 1.74
CA ARG A 65 -11.86 3.35 0.88
C ARG A 65 -13.38 3.15 0.75
N LYS A 66 -14.15 3.63 1.71
CA LYS A 66 -15.63 3.53 1.70
C LYS A 66 -16.29 4.52 0.75
N ASN A 67 -15.56 5.53 0.27
CA ASN A 67 -16.09 6.54 -0.67
C ASN A 67 -15.29 6.47 -1.98
N PRO A 68 -15.92 6.12 -3.13
CA PRO A 68 -15.21 5.97 -4.42
C PRO A 68 -14.50 7.25 -4.88
N LEU A 69 -15.12 8.42 -4.73
CA LEU A 69 -14.53 9.70 -5.11
C LEU A 69 -13.33 10.06 -4.22
N ALA A 70 -13.45 9.88 -2.91
CA ALA A 70 -12.34 10.06 -1.98
C ALA A 70 -11.19 9.08 -2.29
N THR A 71 -11.50 7.84 -2.64
CA THR A 71 -10.52 6.81 -3.03
C THR A 71 -9.73 7.25 -4.26
N ALA A 72 -10.40 7.70 -5.32
CA ALA A 72 -9.76 8.16 -6.55
C ALA A 72 -8.80 9.34 -6.28
N VAL A 73 -9.27 10.33 -5.53
CA VAL A 73 -8.45 11.51 -5.18
C VAL A 73 -7.28 11.12 -4.27
N LYS A 74 -7.47 10.23 -3.28
CA LYS A 74 -6.37 9.81 -2.40
C LYS A 74 -5.32 8.98 -3.12
N ILE A 75 -5.70 8.20 -4.14
CA ILE A 75 -4.75 7.51 -5.02
C ILE A 75 -3.88 8.55 -5.77
N ASN A 76 -4.48 9.60 -6.30
CA ASN A 76 -3.76 10.68 -6.98
C ASN A 76 -2.80 11.42 -6.02
N ASP A 77 -3.27 11.77 -4.82
CA ASP A 77 -2.46 12.41 -3.78
C ASP A 77 -1.26 11.53 -3.36
N LEU A 78 -1.49 10.25 -3.12
CA LEU A 78 -0.42 9.31 -2.78
C LEU A 78 0.58 9.17 -3.93
N THR A 79 0.11 9.13 -5.18
CA THR A 79 0.96 9.06 -6.38
C THR A 79 1.86 10.28 -6.47
N ASP A 80 1.32 11.50 -6.29
CA ASP A 80 2.11 12.75 -6.28
C ASP A 80 3.12 12.80 -5.13
N ASN A 81 2.70 12.36 -3.94
CA ASN A 81 3.55 12.34 -2.75
C ASN A 81 4.64 11.25 -2.76
N MET A 82 4.48 10.22 -3.59
CA MET A 82 5.49 9.17 -3.79
C MET A 82 6.45 9.47 -4.96
N ASP A 83 6.29 10.58 -5.67
CA ASP A 83 7.23 10.98 -6.73
C ASP A 83 8.55 11.44 -6.13
N ILE A 84 9.50 10.50 -6.04
CA ILE A 84 10.83 10.74 -5.47
C ILE A 84 11.66 11.76 -6.27
N ARG A 85 11.31 12.04 -7.53
CA ARG A 85 12.00 13.06 -8.37
C ARG A 85 11.84 14.47 -7.80
N ARG A 86 10.88 14.67 -6.90
CA ARG A 86 10.63 15.94 -6.20
C ARG A 86 11.54 16.15 -4.99
N LEU A 87 12.28 15.12 -4.58
CA LEU A 87 13.16 15.18 -3.41
C LEU A 87 14.57 15.54 -3.86
N PRO A 88 15.26 16.48 -3.20
CA PRO A 88 16.66 16.80 -3.48
C PRO A 88 17.61 15.65 -3.10
N TYR A 89 17.24 14.87 -2.10
CA TYR A 89 17.87 13.63 -1.65
C TYR A 89 16.85 12.77 -0.88
N LEU A 90 17.14 11.50 -0.68
CA LEU A 90 16.26 10.57 0.04
C LEU A 90 16.78 10.35 1.46
N SER A 91 16.06 10.87 2.45
CA SER A 91 16.35 10.64 3.88
C SER A 91 15.66 9.38 4.42
N ASP A 92 16.11 8.88 5.59
CA ASP A 92 15.43 7.77 6.29
C ASP A 92 13.96 8.10 6.64
N LYS A 93 13.66 9.36 6.91
CA LYS A 93 12.30 9.84 7.15
C LYS A 93 11.44 9.71 5.88
N ASP A 94 12.01 10.04 4.72
CA ASP A 94 11.32 9.89 3.44
C ASP A 94 11.09 8.42 3.11
N VAL A 95 12.06 7.55 3.35
CA VAL A 95 11.89 6.10 3.16
C VAL A 95 10.75 5.55 4.01
N LYS A 96 10.65 5.94 5.30
CA LYS A 96 9.55 5.54 6.18
C LYS A 96 8.20 6.05 5.67
N ARG A 97 8.15 7.31 5.21
CA ARG A 97 6.95 7.93 4.62
C ARG A 97 6.51 7.20 3.35
N LEU A 98 7.43 6.94 2.43
CA LEU A 98 7.16 6.24 1.17
C LEU A 98 6.64 4.82 1.41
N LYS A 99 7.21 4.07 2.38
CA LYS A 99 6.70 2.74 2.76
C LYS A 99 5.24 2.81 3.25
N LYS A 100 4.92 3.80 4.08
CA LYS A 100 3.54 4.05 4.58
C LYS A 100 2.58 4.36 3.42
N TYR A 101 2.98 5.26 2.51
CA TYR A 101 2.17 5.67 1.37
C TYR A 101 1.97 4.54 0.35
N LEU A 102 3.01 3.77 0.06
CA LEU A 102 2.90 2.60 -0.83
C LEU A 102 1.95 1.54 -0.27
N LYS A 103 1.97 1.29 1.05
CA LYS A 103 1.03 0.39 1.72
C LYS A 103 -0.42 0.88 1.53
N ALA A 104 -0.67 2.17 1.77
CA ALA A 104 -1.98 2.78 1.61
C ALA A 104 -2.47 2.74 0.15
N TYR A 105 -1.60 3.10 -0.80
CA TYR A 105 -1.88 3.06 -2.23
C TYR A 105 -2.34 1.66 -2.67
N LYS A 106 -1.57 0.62 -2.34
CA LYS A 106 -1.91 -0.77 -2.67
C LYS A 106 -3.26 -1.20 -2.08
N LYS A 107 -3.55 -0.80 -0.85
CA LYS A 107 -4.83 -1.07 -0.20
C LYS A 107 -6.00 -0.41 -0.93
N LEU A 108 -5.83 0.82 -1.41
CA LEU A 108 -6.88 1.57 -2.13
C LEU A 108 -7.13 1.02 -3.53
N ILE A 109 -6.10 0.58 -4.26
CA ILE A 109 -6.26 -0.04 -5.59
C ILE A 109 -6.68 -1.51 -5.55
N GLY A 110 -6.86 -2.08 -4.33
CA GLY A 110 -7.26 -3.47 -4.14
C GLY A 110 -6.15 -4.50 -4.36
N GLU A 111 -4.88 -4.07 -4.45
CA GLU A 111 -3.76 -5.01 -4.47
C GLU A 111 -3.51 -5.56 -3.06
N PRO A 112 -3.19 -6.87 -2.94
CA PRO A 112 -2.81 -7.43 -1.66
C PRO A 112 -1.55 -6.73 -1.13
N VAL A 113 -1.66 -6.16 0.07
CA VAL A 113 -0.49 -5.59 0.75
C VAL A 113 0.39 -6.73 1.19
N TYR A 114 1.55 -6.84 0.55
CA TYR A 114 2.54 -7.82 0.91
C TYR A 114 3.01 -7.60 2.36
N SER A 115 2.85 -8.61 3.18
CA SER A 115 3.29 -8.59 4.57
C SER A 115 3.94 -9.93 4.91
N VAL A 116 5.11 -9.89 5.55
CA VAL A 116 5.79 -11.09 6.07
C VAL A 116 4.88 -11.84 7.03
N TYR A 117 4.10 -11.11 7.84
CA TYR A 117 3.13 -11.71 8.76
C TYR A 117 2.04 -12.51 7.99
N ALA A 118 1.42 -11.92 6.97
CA ALA A 118 0.42 -12.63 6.17
C ALA A 118 1.03 -13.84 5.43
N ALA A 119 2.24 -13.69 4.87
CA ALA A 119 2.94 -14.80 4.24
C ALA A 119 3.24 -15.94 5.23
N ARG A 120 3.55 -15.64 6.49
CA ARG A 120 3.82 -16.63 7.55
C ARG A 120 2.57 -17.32 8.08
N GLN A 121 1.38 -16.75 7.91
CA GLN A 121 0.12 -17.46 8.21
C GLN A 121 -0.10 -18.67 7.28
N GLU A 122 0.30 -18.55 6.01
CA GLU A 122 0.19 -19.63 5.01
C GLU A 122 1.47 -20.48 4.95
N HIS A 123 2.64 -19.86 5.16
CA HIS A 123 3.96 -20.48 5.06
C HIS A 123 4.80 -20.06 6.27
N PRO A 124 4.78 -20.83 7.35
CA PRO A 124 5.36 -20.45 8.65
C PRO A 124 6.82 -19.96 8.58
N ASN A 125 7.62 -20.56 7.71
CA ASN A 125 9.04 -20.25 7.55
C ASN A 125 9.32 -19.30 6.37
N ALA A 126 8.29 -18.55 5.92
CA ALA A 126 8.47 -17.55 4.88
C ALA A 126 9.48 -16.47 5.33
N TYR A 127 10.48 -16.19 4.47
CA TYR A 127 11.57 -15.21 4.69
C TYR A 127 12.58 -15.55 5.79
N ASP A 128 12.52 -16.71 6.41
CA ASP A 128 13.60 -17.14 7.27
C ASP A 128 14.87 -17.42 6.44
N PRO A 129 16.06 -17.14 6.96
CA PRO A 129 17.30 -17.47 6.27
C PRO A 129 17.37 -18.97 5.93
N TRP A 130 18.01 -19.30 4.82
CA TRP A 130 18.37 -20.66 4.50
C TRP A 130 19.65 -21.03 5.26
N THR A 131 19.66 -22.18 5.91
CA THR A 131 20.82 -22.73 6.56
C THR A 131 21.49 -23.79 5.67
N GLU A 132 22.73 -24.16 5.98
CA GLU A 132 23.45 -25.23 5.28
C GLU A 132 22.74 -26.58 5.41
N ASP A 133 22.14 -26.85 6.58
CA ASP A 133 21.38 -28.09 6.81
C ASP A 133 20.10 -28.11 5.93
N MET A 134 19.43 -26.98 5.80
CA MET A 134 18.26 -26.87 4.89
C MET A 134 18.66 -27.06 3.43
N ASP A 135 19.82 -26.58 3.01
CA ASP A 135 20.34 -26.76 1.65
C ASP A 135 20.69 -28.22 1.37
N ALA A 136 21.31 -28.90 2.31
CA ALA A 136 21.62 -30.32 2.22
C ALA A 136 20.33 -31.17 2.13
N GLU A 137 19.35 -30.88 2.98
CA GLU A 137 18.04 -31.55 2.98
C GLU A 137 17.26 -31.29 1.70
N LEU A 138 17.25 -30.05 1.21
CA LEU A 138 16.64 -29.68 -0.06
C LEU A 138 17.26 -30.46 -1.22
N SER A 139 18.60 -30.54 -1.26
CA SER A 139 19.33 -31.26 -2.29
C SER A 139 19.00 -32.76 -2.27
N ARG A 140 18.90 -33.36 -1.08
CA ARG A 140 18.50 -34.76 -0.88
C ARG A 140 17.09 -35.01 -1.43
N LEU A 141 16.08 -34.23 -0.98
CA LEU A 141 14.69 -34.38 -1.39
C LEU A 141 14.52 -34.17 -2.90
N TRP A 142 15.26 -33.22 -3.48
CA TRP A 142 15.26 -32.98 -4.92
C TRP A 142 15.84 -34.16 -5.69
N SER A 143 16.96 -34.74 -5.24
CA SER A 143 17.57 -35.91 -5.88
C SER A 143 16.72 -37.20 -5.80
N GLU A 144 15.87 -37.29 -4.77
CA GLU A 144 14.92 -38.39 -4.59
C GLU A 144 13.66 -38.21 -5.47
N GLY A 145 13.53 -37.10 -6.22
CA GLY A 145 12.41 -36.82 -7.11
C GLY A 145 11.16 -36.31 -6.39
N THR A 146 11.29 -35.80 -5.16
CA THR A 146 10.18 -35.20 -4.42
C THR A 146 9.65 -33.97 -5.16
N SER A 147 8.33 -33.80 -5.23
CA SER A 147 7.73 -32.67 -5.92
C SER A 147 8.04 -31.33 -5.24
N VAL A 148 8.11 -30.25 -6.04
CA VAL A 148 8.32 -28.88 -5.50
C VAL A 148 7.28 -28.53 -4.44
N THR A 149 6.03 -28.98 -4.61
CA THR A 149 4.95 -28.73 -3.65
C THR A 149 5.20 -29.43 -2.33
N ASP A 150 5.56 -30.71 -2.35
CA ASP A 150 5.84 -31.48 -1.13
C ASP A 150 7.08 -30.92 -0.40
N ILE A 151 8.10 -30.52 -1.16
CA ILE A 151 9.30 -29.84 -0.60
C ILE A 151 8.88 -28.48 0.03
N ALA A 152 8.00 -27.73 -0.61
CA ALA A 152 7.55 -26.46 -0.08
C ALA A 152 6.76 -26.63 1.23
N ASP A 153 5.90 -27.63 1.30
CA ASP A 153 5.16 -27.98 2.51
C ASP A 153 6.11 -28.45 3.61
N HIS A 154 7.08 -29.32 3.30
CA HIS A 154 8.11 -29.77 4.24
C HIS A 154 8.88 -28.60 4.87
N PHE A 155 9.29 -27.61 4.09
CA PHE A 155 10.01 -26.42 4.59
C PHE A 155 9.10 -25.30 5.10
N GLY A 156 7.77 -25.43 4.98
CA GLY A 156 6.82 -24.35 5.33
C GLY A 156 7.06 -23.07 4.51
N ARG A 157 7.36 -23.22 3.21
CA ARG A 157 7.72 -22.13 2.29
C ARG A 157 6.90 -22.18 1.01
N LYS A 158 6.88 -21.08 0.27
CA LYS A 158 6.24 -21.04 -1.06
C LYS A 158 7.02 -21.85 -2.09
N ASN A 159 6.32 -22.46 -3.07
CA ASN A 159 6.94 -23.14 -4.22
C ASN A 159 7.99 -22.27 -4.92
N SER A 160 7.70 -20.99 -5.09
CA SER A 160 8.63 -20.04 -5.72
C SER A 160 9.96 -19.87 -4.94
N ALA A 161 9.92 -19.98 -3.61
CA ALA A 161 11.12 -19.92 -2.77
C ALA A 161 11.99 -21.17 -2.95
N ILE A 162 11.36 -22.34 -3.05
CA ILE A 162 12.02 -23.62 -3.33
C ILE A 162 12.69 -23.58 -4.71
N ILE A 163 11.94 -23.22 -5.77
CA ILE A 163 12.48 -23.11 -7.14
C ILE A 163 13.68 -22.16 -7.19
N THR A 164 13.57 -21.00 -6.51
CA THR A 164 14.67 -20.03 -6.46
C THR A 164 15.89 -20.61 -5.75
N ARG A 165 15.69 -21.38 -4.67
CA ARG A 165 16.80 -21.98 -3.94
C ARG A 165 17.48 -23.11 -4.70
N ILE A 166 16.71 -24.00 -5.34
CA ILE A 166 17.19 -25.04 -6.26
C ILE A 166 18.12 -24.44 -7.33
N LYS A 167 17.65 -23.39 -8.02
CA LYS A 167 18.45 -22.68 -9.03
C LYS A 167 19.73 -22.09 -8.45
N LYS A 168 19.69 -21.55 -7.21
CA LYS A 168 20.87 -20.98 -6.56
C LYS A 168 21.90 -22.04 -6.16
N LEU A 169 21.44 -23.25 -5.86
CA LEU A 169 22.30 -24.38 -5.51
C LEU A 169 22.85 -25.13 -6.77
N GLY A 170 22.33 -24.78 -7.95
CA GLY A 170 22.75 -25.44 -9.20
C GLY A 170 22.18 -26.84 -9.41
N LEU A 171 21.03 -27.13 -8.80
CA LEU A 171 20.32 -28.43 -8.84
C LEU A 171 19.34 -28.51 -10.02
#